data_e86d8c90c5557a53005a39d7915955c6
#
_entry.id   e86d8c90c5557a53005a39d7915955c6
#
_cell.length_a   1.000
_cell.length_b   1.000
_cell.length_c   1.000
_cell.angle_alpha   90.00
_cell.angle_beta   90.00
_cell.angle_gamma   90.00
#
_symmetry.space_group_name_H-M   'P 1'
#
loop_
_entity.id
_entity.type
_entity.pdbx_description
1 polymer ?
#
loop_
_entity_poly.entity_id
_entity_poly.type
_entity_poly.pdbx_seq_one_letter_code
_entity_poly.pdbx_strand_id
1 'polypeptide(L)'
;MSYYFDYGATSLKKPKEVADKVYEVLSSGKYANASRGSYYEANNAFREVYEARKAVADFFGLKEEDRMVFTSNSTESLNIAIFGLLNKEDHVVTTSMEHNSVLRPIYLAHETIGCDYTIVRVDKTGMISYEDLEAAIRPNTKMLALTHSSNVTGNVIDLEKVATICKKHNIISIVDASQTAGVIPINMEELGIDVLCFTGHKSLYGPQGIGGLCIRLKEPEIRRYKVGGSGVRTFDKEHPGEYPLRLEAGTLNTAGILGLHEGIKYINKKGINNLYKKQIDFADRFYNELKDLDCLEFYGDFTKERTAVVSMNFKDIPAADVADVLSEQYNIAIRPGAHCAPLMHEALGTKDQGIVRFSFSSMNTEEEVDYAINAVKSIAKEL
;
A
#
# COMPACT_ATOMS: atom_id res chain seq x y z
N MET A 1 4.71 -15.43 22.54
CA MET A 1 4.54 -14.67 21.30
C MET A 1 5.02 -13.26 21.57
N SER A 2 5.65 -12.62 20.58
CA SER A 2 6.08 -11.22 20.71
C SER A 2 4.87 -10.27 20.65
N TYR A 3 4.99 -9.12 21.29
CA TYR A 3 4.09 -7.99 21.12
C TYR A 3 4.41 -7.33 19.77
N TYR A 4 3.49 -7.40 18.82
CA TYR A 4 3.76 -7.03 17.42
C TYR A 4 3.19 -5.67 17.05
N PHE A 5 4.08 -4.74 16.64
CA PHE A 5 3.75 -3.37 16.24
C PHE A 5 4.41 -3.00 14.89
N ASP A 6 4.57 -3.96 13.97
CA ASP A 6 5.06 -3.70 12.61
C ASP A 6 3.99 -4.02 11.55
N TYR A 7 2.73 -3.65 11.80
CA TYR A 7 1.62 -3.85 10.86
C TYR A 7 1.77 -3.03 9.57
N GLY A 8 2.54 -1.94 9.59
CA GLY A 8 2.91 -1.19 8.39
C GLY A 8 3.79 -1.98 7.41
N ALA A 9 4.47 -3.05 7.87
CA ALA A 9 5.19 -3.97 6.99
C ALA A 9 4.28 -5.12 6.50
N THR A 10 3.57 -5.79 7.42
CA THR A 10 2.60 -6.86 7.10
C THR A 10 1.69 -7.11 8.29
N SER A 11 0.45 -7.56 8.08
CA SER A 11 -0.38 -8.03 9.18
C SER A 11 0.07 -9.42 9.63
N LEU A 12 0.61 -9.52 10.86
CA LEU A 12 1.00 -10.81 11.45
C LEU A 12 -0.23 -11.63 11.80
N LYS A 13 -1.13 -11.03 12.59
CA LYS A 13 -2.43 -11.63 12.93
C LYS A 13 -3.42 -11.31 11.80
N LYS A 14 -4.11 -12.34 11.32
CA LYS A 14 -5.16 -12.22 10.29
C LYS A 14 -6.46 -12.81 10.82
N PRO A 15 -7.63 -12.40 10.26
CA PRO A 15 -8.90 -13.10 10.52
C PRO A 15 -8.75 -14.59 10.22
N LYS A 16 -9.35 -15.42 11.07
CA LYS A 16 -9.27 -16.88 10.94
C LYS A 16 -9.80 -17.36 9.59
N GLU A 17 -10.83 -16.71 9.07
CA GLU A 17 -11.49 -17.00 7.81
C GLU A 17 -10.50 -16.93 6.62
N VAL A 18 -9.51 -16.04 6.68
CA VAL A 18 -8.46 -15.92 5.66
C VAL A 18 -7.59 -17.19 5.62
N ALA A 19 -7.12 -17.64 6.77
CA ALA A 19 -6.29 -18.84 6.86
C ALA A 19 -7.08 -20.10 6.48
N ASP A 20 -8.32 -20.21 6.97
CA ASP A 20 -9.22 -21.33 6.68
C ASP A 20 -9.49 -21.45 5.16
N LYS A 21 -9.73 -20.31 4.47
CA LYS A 21 -9.96 -20.30 3.03
C LYS A 21 -8.74 -20.71 2.24
N VAL A 22 -7.56 -20.20 2.58
CA VAL A 22 -6.30 -20.62 1.95
C VAL A 22 -6.08 -22.12 2.13
N TYR A 23 -6.30 -22.64 3.34
CA TYR A 23 -6.21 -24.06 3.62
C TYR A 23 -7.23 -24.87 2.79
N GLU A 24 -8.49 -24.43 2.72
CA GLU A 24 -9.52 -25.08 1.91
C GLU A 24 -9.10 -25.17 0.44
N VAL A 25 -8.63 -24.06 -0.15
CA VAL A 25 -8.19 -24.04 -1.55
C VAL A 25 -7.11 -25.06 -1.85
N LEU A 26 -6.16 -25.22 -0.94
CA LEU A 26 -5.02 -26.10 -1.12
C LEU A 26 -5.31 -27.58 -0.80
N SER A 27 -6.25 -27.86 0.11
CA SER A 27 -6.45 -29.22 0.66
C SER A 27 -7.71 -29.94 0.17
N SER A 28 -8.72 -29.20 -0.31
CA SER A 28 -10.05 -29.80 -0.58
C SER A 28 -10.18 -30.53 -1.90
N GLY A 29 -9.27 -30.28 -2.86
CA GLY A 29 -9.38 -30.79 -4.23
C GLY A 29 -10.51 -30.13 -5.06
N LYS A 30 -11.14 -29.03 -4.57
CA LYS A 30 -12.26 -28.34 -5.23
C LYS A 30 -11.83 -27.24 -6.19
N TYR A 31 -10.54 -26.88 -6.23
CA TYR A 31 -10.02 -25.74 -6.97
C TYR A 31 -8.89 -26.21 -7.91
N ALA A 32 -9.12 -26.06 -9.21
CA ALA A 32 -8.12 -26.29 -10.24
C ALA A 32 -7.69 -24.93 -10.87
N ASN A 33 -7.05 -24.95 -12.03
CA ASN A 33 -6.64 -23.75 -12.71
C ASN A 33 -7.87 -22.97 -13.23
N ALA A 34 -8.11 -21.79 -12.70
CA ALA A 34 -9.24 -20.92 -13.05
C ALA A 34 -9.25 -20.48 -14.52
N SER A 35 -8.10 -20.50 -15.21
CA SER A 35 -8.00 -20.06 -16.62
C SER A 35 -8.11 -21.22 -17.60
N ARG A 36 -8.24 -22.48 -17.16
CA ARG A 36 -8.11 -23.65 -18.04
C ARG A 36 -8.98 -24.80 -17.57
N GLY A 37 -9.91 -25.21 -18.41
CA GLY A 37 -10.72 -26.39 -18.21
C GLY A 37 -12.23 -26.09 -18.18
N SER A 38 -13.00 -27.12 -18.55
CA SER A 38 -14.48 -27.07 -18.55
C SER A 38 -15.07 -28.01 -17.51
N TYR A 39 -14.27 -28.52 -16.58
CA TYR A 39 -14.69 -29.40 -15.49
C TYR A 39 -14.99 -28.62 -14.20
N TYR A 40 -15.65 -29.27 -13.27
CA TYR A 40 -16.21 -28.62 -12.06
C TYR A 40 -15.18 -27.79 -11.29
N GLU A 41 -14.02 -28.35 -10.99
CA GLU A 41 -13.01 -27.68 -10.14
C GLU A 41 -12.38 -26.45 -10.82
N ALA A 42 -12.24 -26.46 -12.15
CA ALA A 42 -11.78 -25.30 -12.90
C ALA A 42 -12.85 -24.19 -12.94
N ASN A 43 -14.11 -24.57 -13.21
CA ASN A 43 -15.23 -23.64 -13.21
C ASN A 43 -15.49 -23.06 -11.81
N ASN A 44 -15.32 -23.85 -10.76
CA ASN A 44 -15.42 -23.39 -9.37
C ASN A 44 -14.37 -22.35 -9.05
N ALA A 45 -13.11 -22.64 -9.38
CA ALA A 45 -12.01 -21.69 -9.20
C ALA A 45 -12.22 -20.39 -9.99
N PHE A 46 -12.66 -20.50 -11.26
CA PHE A 46 -12.96 -19.34 -12.10
C PHE A 46 -14.03 -18.45 -11.46
N ARG A 47 -15.15 -19.05 -11.06
CA ARG A 47 -16.27 -18.30 -10.44
C ARG A 47 -15.84 -17.59 -9.17
N GLU A 48 -15.12 -18.27 -8.26
CA GLU A 48 -14.70 -17.65 -7.00
C GLU A 48 -13.63 -16.58 -7.21
N VAL A 49 -12.72 -16.72 -8.18
CA VAL A 49 -11.78 -15.68 -8.56
C VAL A 49 -12.50 -14.46 -9.14
N TYR A 50 -13.54 -14.67 -9.96
CA TYR A 50 -14.36 -13.59 -10.50
C TYR A 50 -15.12 -12.84 -9.40
N GLU A 51 -15.75 -13.55 -8.45
CA GLU A 51 -16.41 -12.94 -7.30
C GLU A 51 -15.44 -12.16 -6.40
N ALA A 52 -14.22 -12.67 -6.23
CA ALA A 52 -13.16 -11.96 -5.51
C ALA A 52 -12.76 -10.67 -6.24
N ARG A 53 -12.63 -10.70 -7.57
CA ARG A 53 -12.32 -9.53 -8.40
C ARG A 53 -13.42 -8.46 -8.25
N LYS A 54 -14.66 -8.87 -8.36
CA LYS A 54 -15.82 -7.99 -8.15
C LYS A 54 -15.81 -7.37 -6.75
N ALA A 55 -15.57 -8.19 -5.72
CA ALA A 55 -15.51 -7.68 -4.35
C ALA A 55 -14.40 -6.64 -4.13
N VAL A 56 -13.23 -6.80 -4.78
CA VAL A 56 -12.16 -5.79 -4.75
C VAL A 56 -12.57 -4.53 -5.51
N ALA A 57 -13.17 -4.68 -6.70
CA ALA A 57 -13.67 -3.55 -7.49
C ALA A 57 -14.72 -2.75 -6.69
N ASP A 58 -15.71 -3.41 -6.12
CA ASP A 58 -16.74 -2.81 -5.27
C ASP A 58 -16.14 -2.11 -4.04
N PHE A 59 -15.11 -2.73 -3.41
CA PHE A 59 -14.45 -2.19 -2.24
C PHE A 59 -13.75 -0.85 -2.50
N PHE A 60 -13.20 -0.65 -3.70
CA PHE A 60 -12.57 0.60 -4.14
C PHE A 60 -13.48 1.48 -4.99
N GLY A 61 -14.76 1.14 -5.14
CA GLY A 61 -15.72 1.91 -5.92
C GLY A 61 -15.44 1.92 -7.43
N LEU A 62 -14.79 0.88 -7.98
CA LEU A 62 -14.54 0.73 -9.40
C LEU A 62 -15.77 0.08 -10.08
N LYS A 63 -16.34 0.73 -11.10
CA LYS A 63 -17.57 0.25 -11.77
C LYS A 63 -17.35 -0.94 -12.69
N GLU A 64 -16.21 -1.00 -13.36
CA GLU A 64 -15.87 -2.05 -14.32
C GLU A 64 -14.94 -3.08 -13.66
N GLU A 65 -15.50 -4.18 -13.13
CA GLU A 65 -14.75 -5.19 -12.37
C GLU A 65 -13.62 -5.85 -13.19
N ASP A 66 -13.80 -5.96 -14.51
CA ASP A 66 -12.74 -6.49 -15.40
C ASP A 66 -11.49 -5.61 -15.45
N ARG A 67 -11.60 -4.35 -15.04
CA ARG A 67 -10.47 -3.41 -14.94
C ARG A 67 -9.77 -3.45 -13.57
N MET A 68 -10.18 -4.34 -12.70
CA MET A 68 -9.41 -4.75 -11.52
C MET A 68 -8.50 -5.91 -11.90
N VAL A 69 -7.20 -5.74 -11.75
CA VAL A 69 -6.14 -6.68 -12.17
C VAL A 69 -5.41 -7.20 -10.94
N PHE A 70 -5.31 -8.51 -10.79
CA PHE A 70 -4.51 -9.13 -9.72
C PHE A 70 -3.02 -9.13 -10.06
N THR A 71 -2.20 -8.84 -9.06
CA THR A 71 -0.74 -8.86 -9.12
C THR A 71 -0.18 -9.57 -7.90
N SER A 72 1.12 -9.77 -7.85
CA SER A 72 1.76 -10.35 -6.65
C SER A 72 1.86 -9.37 -5.48
N ASN A 73 1.87 -8.06 -5.75
CA ASN A 73 1.97 -7.01 -4.73
C ASN A 73 1.86 -5.62 -5.37
N SER A 74 1.80 -4.56 -4.54
CA SER A 74 1.75 -3.17 -5.03
C SER A 74 2.97 -2.78 -5.87
N THR A 75 4.16 -3.30 -5.60
CA THR A 75 5.36 -3.01 -6.39
C THR A 75 5.17 -3.45 -7.85
N GLU A 76 4.63 -4.65 -8.10
CA GLU A 76 4.29 -5.10 -9.45
C GLU A 76 3.22 -4.21 -10.08
N SER A 77 2.16 -3.85 -9.33
CA SER A 77 1.10 -2.95 -9.79
C SER A 77 1.63 -1.59 -10.24
N LEU A 78 2.51 -0.99 -9.44
CA LEU A 78 3.13 0.31 -9.74
C LEU A 78 4.06 0.23 -10.97
N ASN A 79 4.83 -0.85 -11.11
CA ASN A 79 5.64 -1.07 -12.31
C ASN A 79 4.75 -1.18 -13.56
N ILE A 80 3.66 -1.97 -13.49
CA ILE A 80 2.69 -2.10 -14.59
C ILE A 80 2.12 -0.73 -14.97
N ALA A 81 1.67 0.06 -14.00
CA ALA A 81 1.06 1.36 -14.25
C ALA A 81 2.07 2.37 -14.83
N ILE A 82 3.23 2.52 -14.18
CA ILE A 82 4.24 3.52 -14.57
C ILE A 82 4.82 3.19 -15.94
N PHE A 83 5.36 1.98 -16.13
CA PHE A 83 5.93 1.58 -17.43
C PHE A 83 4.88 1.43 -18.53
N GLY A 84 3.66 1.02 -18.17
CA GLY A 84 2.57 0.82 -19.12
C GLY A 84 2.01 2.12 -19.71
N LEU A 85 2.22 3.26 -19.05
CA LEU A 85 1.65 4.55 -19.45
C LEU A 85 2.69 5.56 -19.96
N LEU A 86 3.98 5.42 -19.61
CA LEU A 86 5.03 6.37 -20.00
C LEU A 86 5.58 6.13 -21.38
N ASN A 87 5.83 7.21 -22.12
CA ASN A 87 6.58 7.24 -23.35
C ASN A 87 7.83 8.10 -23.18
N LYS A 88 8.71 8.09 -24.21
CA LYS A 88 9.82 9.01 -24.32
C LYS A 88 9.33 10.46 -24.24
N GLU A 89 10.08 11.30 -23.56
CA GLU A 89 9.79 12.73 -23.37
C GLU A 89 8.55 13.05 -22.48
N ASP A 90 7.78 12.06 -22.03
CA ASP A 90 6.78 12.28 -20.98
C ASP A 90 7.44 12.75 -19.69
N HIS A 91 6.70 13.51 -18.88
CA HIS A 91 7.13 13.97 -17.58
C HIS A 91 6.24 13.37 -16.49
N VAL A 92 6.86 13.00 -15.36
CA VAL A 92 6.19 12.47 -14.15
C VAL A 92 6.39 13.43 -12.99
N VAL A 93 5.32 13.79 -12.30
CA VAL A 93 5.42 14.44 -10.99
C VAL A 93 5.22 13.39 -9.90
N THR A 94 6.09 13.41 -8.91
CA THR A 94 6.05 12.53 -7.72
C THR A 94 6.51 13.31 -6.49
N THR A 95 6.53 12.68 -5.31
CA THR A 95 6.86 13.37 -4.07
C THR A 95 8.02 12.73 -3.31
N SER A 96 8.58 13.44 -2.33
CA SER A 96 9.56 12.86 -1.43
C SER A 96 8.93 12.00 -0.31
N MET A 97 7.59 11.84 -0.28
CA MET A 97 6.90 10.89 0.61
C MET A 97 7.02 9.43 0.15
N GLU A 98 7.46 9.22 -1.09
CA GLU A 98 7.28 7.95 -1.78
C GLU A 98 8.12 6.81 -1.20
N HIS A 99 7.49 5.63 -1.19
CA HIS A 99 8.20 4.37 -1.06
C HIS A 99 9.04 4.08 -2.32
N ASN A 100 10.11 3.32 -2.18
CA ASN A 100 10.96 2.88 -3.30
C ASN A 100 10.18 2.17 -4.42
N SER A 101 8.98 1.64 -4.14
CA SER A 101 8.11 1.01 -5.14
C SER A 101 7.53 2.00 -6.15
N VAL A 102 7.50 3.31 -5.83
CA VAL A 102 7.16 4.40 -6.75
C VAL A 102 8.44 5.01 -7.34
N LEU A 103 9.42 5.33 -6.51
CA LEU A 103 10.64 6.03 -6.94
C LEU A 103 11.47 5.22 -7.94
N ARG A 104 11.74 3.95 -7.63
CA ARG A 104 12.63 3.12 -8.47
C ARG A 104 12.07 2.85 -9.86
N PRO A 105 10.78 2.55 -10.07
CA PRO A 105 10.21 2.50 -11.41
C PRO A 105 10.33 3.81 -12.19
N ILE A 106 10.16 4.97 -11.53
CA ILE A 106 10.32 6.29 -12.17
C ILE A 106 11.78 6.50 -12.58
N TYR A 107 12.75 6.22 -11.70
CA TYR A 107 14.18 6.33 -12.02
C TYR A 107 14.58 5.41 -13.18
N LEU A 108 14.12 4.16 -13.14
CA LEU A 108 14.39 3.21 -14.23
C LEU A 108 13.71 3.64 -15.54
N ALA A 109 12.48 4.18 -15.49
CA ALA A 109 11.81 4.71 -16.67
C ALA A 109 12.56 5.93 -17.26
N HIS A 110 13.08 6.81 -16.42
CA HIS A 110 13.93 7.91 -16.86
C HIS A 110 15.17 7.39 -17.63
N GLU A 111 15.85 6.39 -17.07
CA GLU A 111 17.05 5.80 -17.66
C GLU A 111 16.76 5.04 -18.97
N THR A 112 15.68 4.24 -19.02
CA THR A 112 15.43 3.26 -20.07
C THR A 112 14.46 3.73 -21.15
N ILE A 113 13.47 4.57 -20.80
CA ILE A 113 12.48 5.11 -21.73
C ILE A 113 12.88 6.52 -22.20
N GLY A 114 13.56 7.30 -21.32
CA GLY A 114 13.91 8.70 -21.58
C GLY A 114 12.78 9.67 -21.25
N CYS A 115 11.92 9.33 -20.28
CA CYS A 115 10.99 10.27 -19.66
C CYS A 115 11.72 11.15 -18.64
N ASP A 116 11.11 12.29 -18.25
CA ASP A 116 11.65 13.17 -17.22
C ASP A 116 10.76 13.10 -15.95
N TYR A 117 11.26 13.58 -14.82
CA TYR A 117 10.48 13.61 -13.59
C TYR A 117 10.81 14.81 -12.70
N THR A 118 9.84 15.19 -11.87
CA THR A 118 10.03 16.19 -10.80
C THR A 118 9.58 15.58 -9.47
N ILE A 119 10.40 15.76 -8.43
CA ILE A 119 10.10 15.33 -7.06
C ILE A 119 9.73 16.55 -6.23
N VAL A 120 8.48 16.64 -5.82
CA VAL A 120 8.01 17.70 -4.92
C VAL A 120 8.44 17.36 -3.49
N ARG A 121 9.13 18.29 -2.84
CA ARG A 121 9.68 18.08 -1.50
C ARG A 121 8.59 18.27 -0.44
N VAL A 122 8.66 17.46 0.60
CA VAL A 122 7.86 17.65 1.82
C VAL A 122 8.51 18.68 2.73
N ASP A 123 7.71 19.24 3.64
CA ASP A 123 8.18 20.07 4.74
C ASP A 123 8.80 19.23 5.89
N LYS A 124 9.16 19.91 6.99
CA LYS A 124 9.77 19.26 8.17
C LYS A 124 8.81 18.31 8.91
N THR A 125 7.51 18.43 8.69
CA THR A 125 6.50 17.51 9.24
C THR A 125 6.24 16.31 8.33
N GLY A 126 6.86 16.28 7.15
CA GLY A 126 6.68 15.24 6.15
C GLY A 126 5.41 15.42 5.32
N MET A 127 4.87 16.65 5.21
CA MET A 127 3.70 16.97 4.38
C MET A 127 4.11 17.68 3.09
N ILE A 128 3.34 17.46 2.01
CA ILE A 128 3.48 18.17 0.74
C ILE A 128 2.70 19.48 0.74
N SER A 129 3.15 20.45 -0.08
CA SER A 129 2.35 21.59 -0.52
C SER A 129 1.62 21.22 -1.82
N TYR A 130 0.30 21.42 -1.88
CA TYR A 130 -0.48 21.19 -3.10
C TYR A 130 -0.21 22.25 -4.16
N GLU A 131 0.16 23.47 -3.73
CA GLU A 131 0.60 24.55 -4.59
C GLU A 131 1.92 24.17 -5.31
N ASP A 132 2.88 23.61 -4.58
CA ASP A 132 4.15 23.15 -5.17
C ASP A 132 3.93 21.93 -6.06
N LEU A 133 2.98 21.04 -5.68
CA LEU A 133 2.60 19.89 -6.49
C LEU A 133 2.03 20.34 -7.85
N GLU A 134 1.15 21.33 -7.85
CA GLU A 134 0.57 21.88 -9.07
C GLU A 134 1.60 22.68 -9.89
N ALA A 135 2.47 23.45 -9.23
CA ALA A 135 3.53 24.21 -9.89
C ALA A 135 4.60 23.34 -10.57
N ALA A 136 4.75 22.09 -10.13
CA ALA A 136 5.65 21.11 -10.75
C ALA A 136 5.15 20.57 -12.11
N ILE A 137 3.88 20.81 -12.46
CA ILE A 137 3.27 20.32 -13.70
C ILE A 137 3.78 21.13 -14.90
N ARG A 138 4.23 20.42 -15.93
CA ARG A 138 4.74 20.95 -17.19
C ARG A 138 3.79 20.59 -18.35
N PRO A 139 3.90 21.24 -19.54
CA PRO A 139 3.07 20.90 -20.70
C PRO A 139 3.14 19.42 -21.13
N ASN A 140 4.27 18.77 -20.90
CA ASN A 140 4.49 17.34 -21.19
C ASN A 140 4.29 16.42 -19.99
N THR A 141 3.73 16.91 -18.89
CA THR A 141 3.42 16.05 -17.73
C THR A 141 2.34 15.04 -18.11
N LYS A 142 2.68 13.77 -18.00
CA LYS A 142 1.78 12.65 -18.31
C LYS A 142 0.99 12.19 -17.10
N MET A 143 1.64 12.14 -15.94
CA MET A 143 1.05 11.61 -14.74
C MET A 143 1.60 12.23 -13.46
N LEU A 144 0.79 12.11 -12.42
CA LEU A 144 1.14 12.30 -11.04
C LEU A 144 1.12 10.92 -10.37
N ALA A 145 2.26 10.45 -9.87
CA ALA A 145 2.38 9.17 -9.17
C ALA A 145 2.78 9.41 -7.71
N LEU A 146 1.91 9.05 -6.76
CA LEU A 146 2.12 9.34 -5.34
C LEU A 146 1.52 8.29 -4.40
N THR A 147 2.08 8.22 -3.18
CA THR A 147 1.50 7.45 -2.08
C THR A 147 0.34 8.19 -1.44
N HIS A 148 -0.74 7.47 -1.08
CA HIS A 148 -1.85 8.06 -0.33
C HIS A 148 -1.49 8.34 1.13
N SER A 149 -0.61 7.53 1.73
CA SER A 149 -0.09 7.76 3.08
C SER A 149 1.36 7.34 3.19
N SER A 150 2.15 8.17 3.87
CA SER A 150 3.55 7.85 4.18
C SER A 150 3.65 6.64 5.09
N ASN A 151 4.44 5.66 4.67
CA ASN A 151 4.77 4.50 5.50
C ASN A 151 5.77 4.83 6.63
N VAL A 152 6.29 6.06 6.66
CA VAL A 152 7.19 6.56 7.71
C VAL A 152 6.41 7.40 8.72
N THR A 153 5.75 8.47 8.28
CA THR A 153 5.10 9.42 9.19
C THR A 153 3.64 9.10 9.48
N GLY A 154 3.01 8.29 8.63
CA GLY A 154 1.56 8.06 8.70
C GLY A 154 0.72 9.20 8.11
N ASN A 155 1.33 10.31 7.71
CA ASN A 155 0.63 11.45 7.09
C ASN A 155 -0.15 11.01 5.85
N VAL A 156 -1.37 11.52 5.70
CA VAL A 156 -2.29 11.19 4.60
C VAL A 156 -2.39 12.38 3.63
N ILE A 157 -2.38 12.08 2.35
CA ILE A 157 -2.59 13.04 1.27
C ILE A 157 -4.08 13.12 0.94
N ASP A 158 -4.60 14.33 0.76
CA ASP A 158 -5.96 14.61 0.32
C ASP A 158 -6.11 14.24 -1.17
N LEU A 159 -6.74 13.10 -1.44
CA LEU A 159 -6.94 12.59 -2.80
C LEU A 159 -7.92 13.43 -3.62
N GLU A 160 -8.86 14.16 -3.00
CA GLU A 160 -9.77 15.06 -3.72
C GLU A 160 -9.01 16.22 -4.34
N LYS A 161 -8.05 16.79 -3.61
CA LYS A 161 -7.16 17.83 -4.13
C LYS A 161 -6.27 17.30 -5.25
N VAL A 162 -5.69 16.12 -5.06
CA VAL A 162 -4.88 15.46 -6.09
C VAL A 162 -5.69 15.24 -7.37
N ALA A 163 -6.88 14.65 -7.27
CA ALA A 163 -7.74 14.40 -8.42
C ALA A 163 -8.19 15.70 -9.11
N THR A 164 -8.45 16.78 -8.33
CA THR A 164 -8.79 18.09 -8.85
C THR A 164 -7.64 18.67 -9.69
N ILE A 165 -6.41 18.59 -9.18
CA ILE A 165 -5.20 19.02 -9.90
C ILE A 165 -5.04 18.18 -11.18
N CYS A 166 -5.11 16.86 -11.09
CA CYS A 166 -4.96 15.98 -12.24
C CYS A 166 -6.01 16.28 -13.33
N LYS A 167 -7.27 16.46 -12.94
CA LYS A 167 -8.35 16.81 -13.86
C LYS A 167 -8.15 18.17 -14.52
N LYS A 168 -7.74 19.18 -13.74
CA LYS A 168 -7.47 20.55 -14.25
C LYS A 168 -6.40 20.56 -15.35
N HIS A 169 -5.36 19.75 -15.19
CA HIS A 169 -4.23 19.68 -16.11
C HIS A 169 -4.31 18.52 -17.11
N ASN A 170 -5.40 17.73 -17.10
CA ASN A 170 -5.61 16.54 -17.94
C ASN A 170 -4.44 15.55 -17.89
N ILE A 171 -3.96 15.26 -16.66
CA ILE A 171 -2.91 14.29 -16.37
C ILE A 171 -3.47 13.11 -15.58
N ILE A 172 -2.78 11.98 -15.64
CA ILE A 172 -3.21 10.71 -15.02
C ILE A 172 -2.81 10.69 -13.55
N SER A 173 -3.71 10.30 -12.66
CA SER A 173 -3.43 10.04 -11.25
C SER A 173 -3.12 8.56 -11.01
N ILE A 174 -1.93 8.25 -10.47
CA ILE A 174 -1.54 6.91 -9.98
C ILE A 174 -1.33 7.00 -8.47
N VAL A 175 -2.12 6.24 -7.72
CA VAL A 175 -2.10 6.26 -6.25
C VAL A 175 -1.58 4.93 -5.70
N ASP A 176 -0.52 4.97 -4.90
CA ASP A 176 -0.10 3.85 -4.06
C ASP A 176 -0.89 3.85 -2.74
N ALA A 177 -1.88 2.96 -2.65
CA ALA A 177 -2.71 2.78 -1.48
C ALA A 177 -2.18 1.71 -0.51
N SER A 178 -0.92 1.33 -0.58
CA SER A 178 -0.34 0.23 0.24
C SER A 178 -0.50 0.41 1.74
N GLN A 179 -0.62 1.64 2.24
CA GLN A 179 -0.80 1.94 3.67
C GLN A 179 -2.25 2.25 4.02
N THR A 180 -3.09 2.57 3.03
CA THR A 180 -4.47 3.03 3.25
C THR A 180 -5.54 2.05 2.81
N ALA A 181 -5.23 1.12 1.90
CA ALA A 181 -6.14 0.05 1.51
C ALA A 181 -6.54 -0.80 2.73
N GLY A 182 -7.83 -0.81 3.07
CA GLY A 182 -8.37 -1.46 4.28
C GLY A 182 -8.25 -0.64 5.57
N VAL A 183 -7.78 0.62 5.49
CA VAL A 183 -7.65 1.56 6.61
C VAL A 183 -8.59 2.75 6.42
N ILE A 184 -8.43 3.46 5.31
CA ILE A 184 -9.23 4.64 4.97
C ILE A 184 -10.10 4.29 3.76
N PRO A 185 -11.40 4.62 3.77
CA PRO A 185 -12.26 4.39 2.61
C PRO A 185 -11.73 5.13 1.38
N ILE A 186 -11.65 4.43 0.24
CA ILE A 186 -11.28 5.02 -1.04
C ILE A 186 -12.31 4.63 -2.06
N ASN A 187 -13.03 5.62 -2.63
CA ASN A 187 -13.93 5.41 -3.76
C ASN A 187 -13.35 6.09 -5.00
N MET A 188 -12.79 5.32 -5.91
CA MET A 188 -12.10 5.81 -7.09
C MET A 188 -13.01 6.61 -8.03
N GLU A 189 -14.28 6.19 -8.17
CA GLU A 189 -15.24 6.88 -9.05
C GLU A 189 -15.61 8.26 -8.49
N GLU A 190 -15.91 8.35 -7.20
CA GLU A 190 -16.26 9.60 -6.54
C GLU A 190 -15.07 10.56 -6.49
N LEU A 191 -13.88 10.06 -6.15
CA LEU A 191 -12.65 10.86 -6.08
C LEU A 191 -12.11 11.22 -7.47
N GLY A 192 -12.41 10.45 -8.49
CA GLY A 192 -11.87 10.65 -9.85
C GLY A 192 -10.43 10.16 -10.03
N ILE A 193 -9.97 9.21 -9.21
CA ILE A 193 -8.64 8.59 -9.32
C ILE A 193 -8.59 7.64 -10.52
N ASP A 194 -7.53 7.72 -11.33
CA ASP A 194 -7.42 6.94 -12.56
C ASP A 194 -6.87 5.53 -12.35
N VAL A 195 -5.81 5.39 -11.53
CA VAL A 195 -5.17 4.12 -11.22
C VAL A 195 -4.88 4.04 -9.73
N LEU A 196 -5.33 2.97 -9.07
CA LEU A 196 -5.06 2.67 -7.67
C LEU A 196 -4.28 1.38 -7.56
N CYS A 197 -3.11 1.40 -6.93
CA CYS A 197 -2.26 0.24 -6.68
C CYS A 197 -2.31 -0.15 -5.20
N PHE A 198 -2.45 -1.44 -4.88
CA PHE A 198 -2.54 -1.91 -3.50
C PHE A 198 -1.81 -3.23 -3.28
N THR A 199 -1.52 -3.53 -2.01
CA THR A 199 -1.03 -4.85 -1.57
C THR A 199 -2.01 -5.52 -0.62
N GLY A 200 -2.19 -6.82 -0.76
CA GLY A 200 -3.20 -7.56 0.02
C GLY A 200 -2.78 -7.90 1.44
N HIS A 201 -1.47 -8.04 1.70
CA HIS A 201 -0.98 -8.63 2.96
C HIS A 201 -0.89 -7.68 4.16
N LYS A 202 -1.14 -6.38 3.97
CA LYS A 202 -1.21 -5.39 5.05
C LYS A 202 -2.63 -5.31 5.60
N SER A 203 -3.24 -4.15 5.62
CA SER A 203 -4.55 -3.92 6.26
C SER A 203 -5.75 -4.51 5.51
N LEU A 204 -5.56 -5.06 4.32
CA LEU A 204 -6.57 -5.92 3.66
C LEU A 204 -6.58 -7.36 4.21
N TYR A 205 -5.66 -7.70 5.12
CA TYR A 205 -5.55 -9.01 5.80
C TYR A 205 -5.36 -10.22 4.89
N GLY A 206 -5.13 -10.05 3.59
CA GLY A 206 -4.84 -11.12 2.65
C GLY A 206 -3.48 -11.79 2.90
N PRO A 207 -3.20 -12.92 2.26
CA PRO A 207 -1.87 -13.54 2.29
C PRO A 207 -0.80 -12.66 1.63
N GLN A 208 0.47 -12.95 1.89
CA GLN A 208 1.57 -12.44 1.09
C GLN A 208 1.49 -13.00 -0.34
N GLY A 209 2.04 -12.28 -1.31
CA GLY A 209 2.05 -12.72 -2.71
C GLY A 209 0.73 -12.45 -3.45
N ILE A 210 -0.08 -11.50 -2.95
CA ILE A 210 -1.27 -10.98 -3.62
C ILE A 210 -1.36 -9.46 -3.46
N GLY A 211 -1.74 -8.78 -4.53
CA GLY A 211 -2.04 -7.37 -4.63
C GLY A 211 -2.86 -7.12 -5.88
N GLY A 212 -2.97 -5.88 -6.29
CA GLY A 212 -3.67 -5.54 -7.52
C GLY A 212 -3.61 -4.08 -7.87
N LEU A 213 -4.12 -3.78 -9.05
CA LEU A 213 -4.41 -2.43 -9.49
C LEU A 213 -5.84 -2.32 -10.01
N CYS A 214 -6.52 -1.26 -9.64
CA CYS A 214 -7.82 -0.87 -10.14
C CYS A 214 -7.62 0.27 -11.15
N ILE A 215 -8.24 0.17 -12.34
CA ILE A 215 -8.02 1.06 -13.48
C ILE A 215 -9.35 1.68 -13.89
N ARG A 216 -9.59 2.95 -13.52
CA ARG A 216 -10.73 3.73 -13.99
C ARG A 216 -10.44 4.38 -15.36
N LEU A 217 -9.16 4.63 -15.64
CA LEU A 217 -8.69 5.24 -16.88
C LEU A 217 -9.13 4.43 -18.09
N LYS A 218 -9.83 5.05 -19.06
CA LYS A 218 -10.24 4.38 -20.30
C LYS A 218 -9.18 4.52 -21.38
N GLU A 219 -8.64 5.71 -21.55
CA GLU A 219 -7.58 6.02 -22.51
C GLU A 219 -6.52 6.93 -21.87
N PRO A 220 -5.22 6.72 -22.13
CA PRO A 220 -4.67 5.61 -22.92
C PRO A 220 -4.76 4.28 -22.15
N GLU A 221 -4.84 3.18 -22.89
CA GLU A 221 -4.75 1.85 -22.29
C GLU A 221 -3.34 1.60 -21.74
N ILE A 222 -3.25 0.94 -20.56
CA ILE A 222 -1.98 0.49 -20.00
C ILE A 222 -1.37 -0.57 -20.92
N ARG A 223 -0.14 -0.35 -21.39
CA ARG A 223 0.57 -1.32 -22.24
C ARG A 223 0.80 -2.64 -21.50
N ARG A 224 0.84 -3.73 -22.25
CA ARG A 224 1.19 -5.05 -21.72
C ARG A 224 2.59 -5.00 -21.11
N TYR A 225 2.69 -5.31 -19.82
CA TYR A 225 3.96 -5.32 -19.09
C TYR A 225 4.59 -6.71 -19.08
N LYS A 226 3.75 -7.74 -18.91
CA LYS A 226 4.13 -9.15 -18.90
C LYS A 226 3.23 -9.89 -19.88
N VAL A 227 3.82 -10.74 -20.71
CA VAL A 227 3.11 -11.51 -21.73
C VAL A 227 3.41 -12.99 -21.59
N GLY A 228 2.47 -13.85 -22.01
CA GLY A 228 2.64 -15.30 -21.91
C GLY A 228 1.33 -16.07 -21.95
N GLY A 229 1.24 -17.16 -21.23
CA GLY A 229 0.05 -18.00 -21.21
C GLY A 229 -1.15 -17.30 -20.58
N SER A 230 -2.23 -17.14 -21.33
CA SER A 230 -3.50 -16.54 -20.90
C SER A 230 -4.63 -17.54 -20.71
N GLY A 231 -4.46 -18.77 -21.20
CA GLY A 231 -5.51 -19.79 -21.24
C GLY A 231 -6.47 -19.68 -22.43
N VAL A 232 -6.38 -18.61 -23.21
CA VAL A 232 -7.22 -18.34 -24.39
C VAL A 232 -6.37 -17.90 -25.57
N ARG A 233 -6.95 -17.90 -26.78
CA ARG A 233 -6.33 -17.38 -28.04
C ARG A 233 -4.92 -17.98 -28.30
N THR A 234 -4.74 -19.29 -28.10
CA THR A 234 -3.45 -19.98 -28.15
C THR A 234 -2.69 -19.77 -29.46
N PHE A 235 -3.39 -19.58 -30.57
CA PHE A 235 -2.78 -19.41 -31.89
C PHE A 235 -2.45 -17.96 -32.25
N ASP A 236 -2.88 -16.98 -31.45
CA ASP A 236 -2.53 -15.59 -31.64
C ASP A 236 -1.08 -15.34 -31.22
N LYS A 237 -0.33 -14.61 -32.05
CA LYS A 237 1.04 -14.20 -31.71
C LYS A 237 1.07 -13.17 -30.58
N GLU A 238 0.04 -12.36 -30.47
CA GLU A 238 -0.08 -11.32 -29.47
C GLU A 238 -0.83 -11.82 -28.24
N HIS A 239 -0.42 -11.32 -27.10
CA HIS A 239 -1.15 -11.50 -25.84
C HIS A 239 -2.52 -10.79 -25.92
N PRO A 240 -3.60 -11.33 -25.27
CA PRO A 240 -4.92 -10.71 -25.29
C PRO A 240 -4.92 -9.22 -24.98
N GLY A 241 -5.78 -8.46 -25.66
CA GLY A 241 -5.90 -7.01 -25.51
C GLY A 241 -6.92 -6.58 -24.45
N GLU A 242 -7.87 -7.43 -24.14
CA GLU A 242 -8.96 -7.16 -23.19
C GLU A 242 -8.52 -7.32 -21.73
N TYR A 243 -9.01 -6.44 -20.87
CA TYR A 243 -8.87 -6.60 -19.42
C TYR A 243 -9.76 -7.74 -18.91
N PRO A 244 -9.36 -8.43 -17.83
CA PRO A 244 -8.10 -8.30 -17.09
C PRO A 244 -6.93 -9.03 -17.74
N LEU A 245 -7.18 -9.88 -18.75
CA LEU A 245 -6.18 -10.75 -19.41
C LEU A 245 -4.98 -9.98 -19.95
N ARG A 246 -5.22 -8.74 -20.42
CA ARG A 246 -4.20 -7.81 -20.93
C ARG A 246 -2.99 -7.70 -20.00
N LEU A 247 -3.21 -7.71 -18.67
CA LEU A 247 -2.19 -7.49 -17.64
C LEU A 247 -1.98 -8.70 -16.73
N GLU A 248 -2.82 -9.75 -16.85
CA GLU A 248 -2.72 -10.99 -16.09
C GLU A 248 -2.16 -12.11 -16.98
N ALA A 249 -0.84 -12.29 -16.97
CA ALA A 249 -0.20 -13.40 -17.68
C ALA A 249 0.21 -14.49 -16.70
N GLY A 250 -0.05 -15.73 -17.07
CA GLY A 250 0.27 -16.93 -16.25
C GLY A 250 -0.88 -17.39 -15.39
N THR A 251 -0.66 -18.45 -14.62
CA THR A 251 -1.65 -19.01 -13.68
C THR A 251 -1.80 -18.07 -12.48
N LEU A 252 -3.04 -17.70 -12.18
CA LEU A 252 -3.35 -16.83 -11.05
C LEU A 252 -3.12 -17.54 -9.70
N ASN A 253 -2.76 -16.75 -8.69
CA ASN A 253 -2.64 -17.20 -7.30
C ASN A 253 -4.03 -17.36 -6.66
N THR A 254 -4.75 -18.41 -7.03
CA THR A 254 -6.12 -18.66 -6.56
C THR A 254 -6.23 -18.64 -5.03
N ALA A 255 -5.31 -19.28 -4.32
CA ALA A 255 -5.32 -19.30 -2.85
C ALA A 255 -5.11 -17.91 -2.24
N GLY A 256 -4.20 -17.11 -2.80
CA GLY A 256 -3.97 -15.72 -2.38
C GLY A 256 -5.17 -14.81 -2.66
N ILE A 257 -5.79 -14.96 -3.84
CA ILE A 257 -6.97 -14.19 -4.26
C ILE A 257 -8.16 -14.47 -3.32
N LEU A 258 -8.45 -15.75 -3.06
CA LEU A 258 -9.58 -16.12 -2.21
C LEU A 258 -9.32 -15.78 -0.73
N GLY A 259 -8.07 -15.86 -0.28
CA GLY A 259 -7.68 -15.36 1.04
C GLY A 259 -7.85 -13.84 1.17
N LEU A 260 -7.50 -13.06 0.14
CA LEU A 260 -7.76 -11.61 0.08
C LEU A 260 -9.26 -11.31 0.12
N HIS A 261 -10.07 -12.07 -0.61
CA HIS A 261 -11.52 -11.93 -0.61
C HIS A 261 -12.11 -12.08 0.80
N GLU A 262 -11.66 -13.06 1.57
CA GLU A 262 -12.10 -13.21 2.97
C GLU A 262 -11.63 -12.04 3.86
N GLY A 263 -10.45 -11.48 3.61
CA GLY A 263 -10.00 -10.26 4.27
C GLY A 263 -10.93 -9.07 4.02
N ILE A 264 -11.34 -8.86 2.77
CA ILE A 264 -12.31 -7.82 2.39
C ILE A 264 -13.69 -8.05 3.02
N LYS A 265 -14.18 -9.29 3.01
CA LYS A 265 -15.44 -9.66 3.71
C LYS A 265 -15.37 -9.34 5.19
N TYR A 266 -14.23 -9.63 5.84
CA TYR A 266 -14.02 -9.30 7.25
C TYR A 266 -14.10 -7.79 7.48
N ILE A 267 -13.42 -6.97 6.65
CA ILE A 267 -13.44 -5.52 6.76
C ILE A 267 -14.86 -4.98 6.56
N ASN A 268 -15.58 -5.45 5.54
CA ASN A 268 -16.97 -5.05 5.29
C ASN A 268 -17.88 -5.41 6.45
N LYS A 269 -17.72 -6.60 7.04
CA LYS A 269 -18.51 -7.06 8.20
C LYS A 269 -18.24 -6.22 9.46
N LYS A 270 -17.01 -5.82 9.70
CA LYS A 270 -16.61 -5.02 10.87
C LYS A 270 -16.86 -3.51 10.68
N GLY A 271 -16.89 -3.06 9.43
CA GLY A 271 -16.90 -1.66 9.04
C GLY A 271 -15.50 -1.04 9.07
N ILE A 272 -15.04 -0.54 7.92
CA ILE A 272 -13.70 0.04 7.77
C ILE A 272 -13.46 1.18 8.76
N ASN A 273 -14.45 2.05 8.98
CA ASN A 273 -14.36 3.18 9.92
C ASN A 273 -14.20 2.72 11.37
N ASN A 274 -14.83 1.61 11.76
CA ASN A 274 -14.68 1.04 13.12
C ASN A 274 -13.28 0.47 13.31
N LEU A 275 -12.74 -0.21 12.29
CA LEU A 275 -11.38 -0.74 12.30
C LEU A 275 -10.36 0.39 12.33
N TYR A 276 -10.56 1.43 11.52
CA TYR A 276 -9.74 2.63 11.49
C TYR A 276 -9.73 3.32 12.85
N LYS A 277 -10.92 3.60 13.40
CA LYS A 277 -11.02 4.25 14.72
C LYS A 277 -10.26 3.50 15.79
N LYS A 278 -10.42 2.19 15.88
CA LYS A 278 -9.73 1.37 16.87
C LYS A 278 -8.21 1.48 16.76
N GLN A 279 -7.66 1.38 15.55
CA GLN A 279 -6.20 1.42 15.38
C GLN A 279 -5.63 2.82 15.56
N ILE A 280 -6.36 3.88 15.19
CA ILE A 280 -5.90 5.25 15.40
C ILE A 280 -5.98 5.64 16.88
N ASP A 281 -7.02 5.19 17.62
CA ASP A 281 -7.12 5.39 19.06
C ASP A 281 -5.89 4.78 19.79
N PHE A 282 -5.38 3.63 19.35
CA PHE A 282 -4.17 3.02 19.88
C PHE A 282 -2.91 3.85 19.58
N ALA A 283 -2.77 4.32 18.35
CA ALA A 283 -1.64 5.15 17.92
C ALA A 283 -1.63 6.49 18.66
N ASP A 284 -2.79 7.14 18.80
CA ASP A 284 -2.93 8.41 19.49
C ASP A 284 -2.68 8.26 21.00
N ARG A 285 -3.15 7.18 21.61
CA ARG A 285 -2.85 6.87 23.02
C ARG A 285 -1.35 6.70 23.22
N PHE A 286 -0.70 5.90 22.36
CA PHE A 286 0.75 5.69 22.42
C PHE A 286 1.52 7.01 22.29
N TYR A 287 1.17 7.84 21.31
CA TYR A 287 1.78 9.15 21.10
C TYR A 287 1.55 10.08 22.30
N ASN A 288 0.30 10.23 22.76
CA ASN A 288 -0.04 11.16 23.85
C ASN A 288 0.61 10.83 25.19
N GLU A 289 0.82 9.53 25.47
CA GLU A 289 1.49 9.06 26.67
C GLU A 289 3.01 9.28 26.68
N LEU A 290 3.60 9.53 25.49
CA LEU A 290 5.05 9.59 25.30
C LEU A 290 5.57 10.93 24.80
N LYS A 291 4.72 11.77 24.19
CA LYS A 291 5.12 13.01 23.49
C LYS A 291 5.84 14.05 24.39
N ASP A 292 5.61 14.01 25.68
CA ASP A 292 6.17 14.95 26.65
C ASP A 292 7.50 14.45 27.28
N LEU A 293 8.04 13.33 26.80
CA LEU A 293 9.35 12.83 27.22
C LEU A 293 10.45 13.55 26.41
N ASP A 294 11.27 14.35 27.08
CA ASP A 294 12.30 15.21 26.47
C ASP A 294 13.36 14.42 25.66
N CYS A 295 13.56 13.14 25.97
CA CYS A 295 14.50 12.26 25.25
C CYS A 295 13.94 11.73 23.93
N LEU A 296 12.66 11.95 23.61
CA LEU A 296 12.02 11.47 22.39
C LEU A 296 11.82 12.59 21.37
N GLU A 297 11.97 12.24 20.11
CA GLU A 297 11.60 13.06 18.96
C GLU A 297 10.61 12.28 18.10
N PHE A 298 9.47 12.93 17.73
CA PHE A 298 8.42 12.32 16.93
C PHE A 298 8.37 12.92 15.54
N TYR A 299 8.05 12.09 14.53
CA TYR A 299 8.03 12.47 13.12
C TYR A 299 6.62 12.29 12.52
N GLY A 300 6.11 13.37 11.92
CA GLY A 300 4.78 13.43 11.30
C GLY A 300 3.92 14.57 11.85
N ASP A 301 2.78 14.80 11.23
CA ASP A 301 1.78 15.77 11.69
C ASP A 301 0.66 15.05 12.46
N PHE A 302 0.75 15.07 13.78
CA PHE A 302 -0.22 14.42 14.70
C PHE A 302 -1.50 15.22 14.88
N THR A 303 -1.65 16.37 14.22
CA THR A 303 -2.84 17.23 14.30
C THR A 303 -3.83 16.99 13.16
N LYS A 304 -3.45 16.21 12.16
CA LYS A 304 -4.24 15.91 10.96
C LYS A 304 -4.61 14.43 10.85
N GLU A 305 -5.46 14.12 9.88
CA GLU A 305 -5.76 12.73 9.53
C GLU A 305 -4.49 11.97 9.18
N ARG A 306 -4.36 10.74 9.71
CA ARG A 306 -3.18 9.91 9.57
C ARG A 306 -3.52 8.43 9.66
N THR A 307 -2.65 7.59 9.17
CA THR A 307 -2.69 6.15 9.46
C THR A 307 -2.09 5.87 10.84
N ALA A 308 -2.37 4.70 11.40
CA ALA A 308 -1.93 4.31 12.75
C ALA A 308 -0.43 3.94 12.81
N VAL A 309 0.41 4.87 12.33
CA VAL A 309 1.88 4.80 12.36
C VAL A 309 2.40 5.87 13.31
N VAL A 310 3.24 5.49 14.27
CA VAL A 310 3.96 6.40 15.14
C VAL A 310 5.46 6.18 14.96
N SER A 311 6.10 7.16 14.38
CA SER A 311 7.54 7.19 14.16
C SER A 311 8.21 8.10 15.16
N MET A 312 9.25 7.60 15.81
CA MET A 312 10.00 8.34 16.81
C MET A 312 11.46 7.90 16.84
N ASN A 313 12.29 8.71 17.49
CA ASN A 313 13.64 8.32 17.90
C ASN A 313 13.88 8.73 19.35
N PHE A 314 14.75 7.97 20.04
CA PHE A 314 15.47 8.50 21.18
C PHE A 314 16.61 9.38 20.65
N LYS A 315 16.76 10.57 21.22
CA LYS A 315 17.82 11.51 20.77
C LYS A 315 19.19 10.83 20.86
N ASP A 316 19.98 10.99 19.81
CA ASP A 316 21.37 10.50 19.71
C ASP A 316 21.56 8.96 19.77
N ILE A 317 20.47 8.18 19.74
CA ILE A 317 20.55 6.70 19.74
C ILE A 317 20.12 6.16 18.36
N PRO A 318 20.93 5.30 17.72
CA PRO A 318 20.55 4.64 16.48
C PRO A 318 19.24 3.86 16.63
N ALA A 319 18.37 3.97 15.63
CA ALA A 319 17.07 3.27 15.65
C ALA A 319 17.21 1.73 15.77
N ALA A 320 18.31 1.17 15.27
CA ALA A 320 18.60 -0.26 15.38
C ALA A 320 18.84 -0.68 16.82
N ASP A 321 19.61 0.09 17.60
CA ASP A 321 19.93 -0.24 18.99
C ASP A 321 18.68 -0.20 19.87
N VAL A 322 17.78 0.77 19.63
CA VAL A 322 16.47 0.84 20.29
C VAL A 322 15.61 -0.38 19.97
N ALA A 323 15.62 -0.81 18.70
CA ALA A 323 14.85 -1.98 18.29
C ALA A 323 15.39 -3.27 18.91
N ASP A 324 16.70 -3.41 19.05
CA ASP A 324 17.33 -4.55 19.72
C ASP A 324 16.93 -4.61 21.18
N VAL A 325 16.98 -3.48 21.90
CA VAL A 325 16.54 -3.40 23.31
C VAL A 325 15.04 -3.76 23.43
N LEU A 326 14.17 -3.19 22.57
CA LEU A 326 12.75 -3.51 22.56
C LEU A 326 12.48 -5.00 22.30
N SER A 327 13.23 -5.60 21.37
CA SER A 327 13.08 -7.01 21.02
C SER A 327 13.61 -7.95 22.12
N GLU A 328 14.83 -7.70 22.61
CA GLU A 328 15.51 -8.63 23.52
C GLU A 328 14.99 -8.55 24.97
N GLN A 329 14.74 -7.33 25.45
CA GLN A 329 14.33 -7.13 26.86
C GLN A 329 12.83 -7.11 27.05
N TYR A 330 12.07 -6.60 26.03
CA TYR A 330 10.63 -6.43 26.15
C TYR A 330 9.81 -7.33 25.22
N ASN A 331 10.48 -8.12 24.36
CA ASN A 331 9.82 -8.99 23.38
C ASN A 331 8.82 -8.23 22.47
N ILE A 332 9.17 -6.97 22.14
CA ILE A 332 8.38 -6.08 21.28
C ILE A 332 8.99 -6.05 19.88
N ALA A 333 8.19 -6.40 18.88
CA ALA A 333 8.57 -6.37 17.47
C ALA A 333 8.11 -5.07 16.81
N ILE A 334 9.07 -4.25 16.41
CA ILE A 334 8.90 -2.99 15.64
C ILE A 334 9.83 -2.99 14.43
N ARG A 335 9.76 -1.97 13.60
CA ARG A 335 10.69 -1.81 12.48
C ARG A 335 11.60 -0.60 12.67
N PRO A 336 12.93 -0.79 12.74
CA PRO A 336 13.90 0.31 12.68
C PRO A 336 14.35 0.61 11.24
N GLY A 337 14.99 1.76 11.05
CA GLY A 337 15.80 2.10 9.87
C GLY A 337 15.09 2.96 8.82
N ALA A 338 15.40 2.74 7.54
CA ALA A 338 15.02 3.65 6.45
C ALA A 338 13.67 3.35 5.78
N HIS A 339 12.94 2.30 6.16
CA HIS A 339 11.56 1.99 5.73
C HIS A 339 11.32 2.00 4.21
N CYS A 340 12.38 1.89 3.38
CA CYS A 340 12.31 2.02 1.92
C CYS A 340 11.73 3.37 1.42
N ALA A 341 11.90 4.44 2.19
CA ALA A 341 11.44 5.81 1.85
C ALA A 341 12.61 6.81 1.98
N PRO A 342 13.64 6.71 1.11
CA PRO A 342 14.91 7.42 1.29
C PRO A 342 14.77 8.94 1.32
N LEU A 343 13.89 9.49 0.49
CA LEU A 343 13.71 10.95 0.38
C LEU A 343 12.96 11.53 1.57
N MET A 344 12.11 10.75 2.23
CA MET A 344 11.48 11.14 3.49
C MET A 344 12.53 11.25 4.60
N HIS A 345 13.46 10.30 4.69
CA HIS A 345 14.54 10.36 5.65
C HIS A 345 15.52 11.52 5.40
N GLU A 346 15.73 11.90 4.13
CA GLU A 346 16.48 13.12 3.78
C GLU A 346 15.75 14.37 4.28
N ALA A 347 14.43 14.46 4.08
CA ALA A 347 13.62 15.60 4.50
C ALA A 347 13.54 15.75 6.02
N LEU A 348 13.44 14.63 6.75
CA LEU A 348 13.35 14.58 8.21
C LEU A 348 14.73 14.62 8.90
N GLY A 349 15.84 14.57 8.16
CA GLY A 349 17.19 14.57 8.73
C GLY A 349 17.57 13.27 9.46
N THR A 350 16.90 12.16 9.18
CA THR A 350 17.05 10.87 9.89
C THR A 350 17.80 9.81 9.08
N LYS A 351 18.55 10.22 8.05
CA LYS A 351 19.22 9.29 7.14
C LYS A 351 20.20 8.36 7.84
N ASP A 352 21.00 8.91 8.74
CA ASP A 352 22.07 8.17 9.42
C ASP A 352 21.55 7.42 10.66
N GLN A 353 20.65 8.03 11.43
CA GLN A 353 20.08 7.45 12.65
C GLN A 353 19.01 6.39 12.35
N GLY A 354 18.29 6.51 11.21
CA GLY A 354 17.07 5.77 10.95
C GLY A 354 15.89 6.30 11.78
N ILE A 355 14.80 5.55 11.79
CA ILE A 355 13.60 5.84 12.60
C ILE A 355 13.10 4.55 13.24
N VAL A 356 12.68 4.62 14.49
CA VAL A 356 11.92 3.59 15.20
C VAL A 356 10.44 3.78 14.86
N ARG A 357 9.84 2.81 14.15
CA ARG A 357 8.45 2.89 13.74
C ARG A 357 7.59 1.86 14.46
N PHE A 358 6.61 2.33 15.21
CA PHE A 358 5.47 1.54 15.66
C PHE A 358 4.32 1.69 14.66
N SER A 359 3.68 0.60 14.31
CA SER A 359 2.48 0.62 13.48
C SER A 359 1.42 -0.32 14.05
N PHE A 360 0.26 0.24 14.30
CA PHE A 360 -0.84 -0.39 15.02
C PHE A 360 -1.87 -0.97 14.05
N SER A 361 -2.63 -1.93 14.54
CA SER A 361 -3.75 -2.55 13.84
C SER A 361 -4.94 -2.70 14.78
N SER A 362 -6.12 -2.83 14.22
CA SER A 362 -7.30 -3.22 15.00
C SER A 362 -7.18 -4.61 15.65
N MET A 363 -6.16 -5.39 15.28
CA MET A 363 -5.82 -6.69 15.87
C MET A 363 -5.01 -6.58 17.17
N ASN A 364 -4.46 -5.41 17.50
CA ASN A 364 -3.85 -5.17 18.80
C ASN A 364 -4.91 -5.10 19.90
N THR A 365 -4.46 -5.29 21.15
CA THR A 365 -5.26 -5.10 22.36
C THR A 365 -4.77 -3.89 23.16
N GLU A 366 -5.61 -3.39 24.07
CA GLU A 366 -5.23 -2.28 24.96
C GLU A 366 -4.03 -2.66 25.82
N GLU A 367 -3.99 -3.90 26.33
CA GLU A 367 -2.89 -4.41 27.15
C GLU A 367 -1.58 -4.46 26.36
N GLU A 368 -1.61 -4.82 25.06
CA GLU A 368 -0.43 -4.78 24.20
C GLU A 368 0.10 -3.35 24.06
N VAL A 369 -0.79 -2.37 23.86
CA VAL A 369 -0.43 -0.94 23.72
C VAL A 369 0.13 -0.39 25.04
N ASP A 370 -0.51 -0.69 26.19
CA ASP A 370 -0.04 -0.28 27.51
C ASP A 370 1.34 -0.85 27.81
N TYR A 371 1.56 -2.11 27.44
CA TYR A 371 2.86 -2.75 27.61
C TYR A 371 3.94 -2.03 26.79
N ALA A 372 3.66 -1.69 25.55
CA ALA A 372 4.61 -0.96 24.68
C ALA A 372 4.91 0.45 25.23
N ILE A 373 3.90 1.18 25.72
CA ILE A 373 4.08 2.49 26.35
C ILE A 373 5.01 2.37 27.57
N ASN A 374 4.77 1.38 28.43
CA ASN A 374 5.58 1.17 29.63
C ASN A 374 7.03 0.78 29.30
N ALA A 375 7.24 -0.03 28.26
CA ALA A 375 8.58 -0.39 27.79
C ALA A 375 9.36 0.85 27.33
N VAL A 376 8.74 1.71 26.49
CA VAL A 376 9.37 2.96 26.02
C VAL A 376 9.67 3.90 27.21
N LYS A 377 8.74 4.04 28.16
CA LYS A 377 8.95 4.85 29.39
C LYS A 377 10.09 4.28 30.27
N SER A 378 10.27 2.97 30.30
CA SER A 378 11.36 2.35 31.04
C SER A 378 12.71 2.63 30.39
N ILE A 379 12.82 2.46 29.07
CA ILE A 379 14.03 2.82 28.32
C ILE A 379 14.38 4.31 28.51
N ALA A 380 13.37 5.19 28.43
CA ALA A 380 13.56 6.63 28.63
C ALA A 380 14.06 7.04 30.01
N LYS A 381 13.88 6.20 31.04
CA LYS A 381 14.40 6.46 32.40
C LYS A 381 15.84 5.98 32.60
N GLU A 382 16.29 5.08 31.75
CA GLU A 382 17.66 4.51 31.80
C GLU A 382 18.67 5.37 31.02
N LEU A 383 18.18 6.34 30.26
CA LEU A 383 18.93 7.32 29.47
C LEU A 383 19.10 8.64 30.22
#